data_b3ac50680b6ef2212c76ce157ad015c4
#
_entry.id   b3ac50680b6ef2212c76ce157ad015c4
#
_cell.length_a   1.000
_cell.length_b   1.000
_cell.length_c   1.000
_cell.angle_alpha   90.00
_cell.angle_beta   90.00
_cell.angle_gamma   90.00
#
_symmetry.space_group_name_H-M   'P 1'
#
loop_
_entity.id
_entity.type
_entity.pdbx_description
1 polymer ?
#
loop_
_entity_poly.entity_id
_entity_poly.type
_entity_poly.pdbx_seq_one_letter_code
_entity_poly.pdbx_strand_id
1 'polypeptide(L)'
;MLFRSLDEAQNTTVAQMKMFLTRLGFNSKMIVNGDTSQIDLPKGTTSGLIHAQRALEAIPKIAFAHFEAGDVVRHPVVADIIRAYEESDSKEQR
;
A
#
# COMPACT_ATOMS: atom_id res chain seq x y z
N MET A 1 8.37 -19.97 -4.10
CA MET A 1 7.21 -19.10 -3.89
C MET A 1 7.37 -17.83 -4.71
N LEU A 2 6.42 -17.51 -5.54
CA LEU A 2 6.41 -16.26 -6.29
C LEU A 2 5.77 -15.17 -5.44
N PHE A 3 6.44 -14.04 -5.33
CA PHE A 3 5.98 -12.91 -4.54
C PHE A 3 5.69 -11.72 -5.46
N ARG A 4 4.53 -11.11 -5.30
CA ARG A 4 4.13 -9.91 -6.05
C ARG A 4 3.66 -8.84 -5.09
N SER A 5 3.94 -7.59 -5.42
CA SER A 5 3.46 -6.45 -4.66
C SER A 5 2.88 -5.38 -5.59
N LEU A 6 1.88 -4.67 -5.08
CA LEU A 6 1.28 -3.52 -5.75
C LEU A 6 1.28 -2.36 -4.76
N ASP A 7 1.96 -1.28 -5.11
CA ASP A 7 1.99 -0.07 -4.30
C ASP A 7 1.03 0.98 -4.86
N GLU A 8 0.61 1.89 -3.99
CA GLU A 8 -0.33 2.97 -4.35
C GLU A 8 -1.64 2.46 -4.96
N ALA A 9 -2.13 1.35 -4.44
CA ALA A 9 -3.33 0.68 -4.96
C ALA A 9 -4.59 1.54 -4.87
N GLN A 10 -4.60 2.59 -4.03
CA GLN A 10 -5.73 3.51 -3.94
C GLN A 10 -6.01 4.23 -5.26
N ASN A 11 -5.01 4.34 -6.15
CA ASN A 11 -5.13 4.98 -7.45
C ASN A 11 -5.49 4.03 -8.59
N THR A 12 -5.75 2.76 -8.27
CA THR A 12 -6.24 1.81 -9.28
C THR A 12 -7.75 1.93 -9.45
N THR A 13 -8.21 1.62 -10.66
CA THR A 13 -9.65 1.40 -10.90
C THR A 13 -10.06 0.02 -10.42
N VAL A 14 -11.36 -0.21 -10.31
CA VAL A 14 -11.89 -1.54 -9.94
C VAL A 14 -11.42 -2.60 -10.94
N ALA A 15 -11.45 -2.29 -12.24
CA ALA A 15 -11.01 -3.24 -13.27
C ALA A 15 -9.52 -3.56 -13.19
N GLN A 16 -8.68 -2.56 -12.92
CA GLN A 16 -7.24 -2.76 -12.75
C GLN A 16 -6.93 -3.62 -11.53
N MET A 17 -7.58 -3.35 -10.41
CA MET A 17 -7.39 -4.14 -9.20
C MET A 17 -7.82 -5.58 -9.40
N LYS A 18 -8.98 -5.80 -10.03
CA LYS A 18 -9.47 -7.15 -10.34
C LYS A 18 -8.48 -7.90 -11.22
N MET A 19 -7.95 -7.25 -12.24
CA MET A 19 -6.98 -7.85 -13.15
C MET A 19 -5.70 -8.25 -12.41
N PHE A 20 -5.21 -7.39 -11.51
CA PHE A 20 -4.02 -7.68 -10.71
C PHE A 20 -4.25 -8.86 -9.77
N LEU A 21 -5.34 -8.83 -9.00
CA LEU A 21 -5.63 -9.85 -7.99
C LEU A 21 -5.91 -11.23 -8.60
N THR A 22 -6.55 -11.28 -9.77
CA THR A 22 -6.88 -12.55 -10.41
C THR A 22 -5.69 -13.23 -11.08
N ARG A 23 -4.53 -12.58 -11.10
CA ARG A 23 -3.28 -13.18 -11.56
C ARG A 23 -2.54 -13.97 -10.49
N LEU A 24 -3.09 -14.02 -9.28
CA LEU A 24 -2.51 -14.80 -8.20
C LEU A 24 -2.55 -16.29 -8.55
N GLY A 25 -1.38 -16.89 -8.71
CA GLY A 25 -1.27 -18.32 -9.04
C GLY A 25 -1.03 -19.18 -7.80
N PHE A 26 -0.96 -20.49 -8.03
CA PHE A 26 -0.60 -21.42 -6.96
C PHE A 26 0.80 -21.13 -6.45
N ASN A 27 0.99 -21.29 -5.15
CA ASN A 27 2.29 -21.13 -4.49
C ASN A 27 2.87 -19.71 -4.65
N SER A 28 1.99 -18.71 -4.70
CA SER A 28 2.40 -17.32 -4.77
C SER A 28 1.77 -16.51 -3.66
N LYS A 29 2.41 -15.39 -3.30
CA LYS A 29 1.91 -14.40 -2.36
C LYS A 29 1.82 -13.04 -3.02
N MET A 30 0.84 -12.28 -2.61
CA MET A 30 0.60 -10.94 -3.13
C MET A 30 0.36 -9.98 -1.97
N ILE A 31 1.04 -8.84 -1.99
CA ILE A 31 0.82 -7.75 -1.04
C ILE A 31 0.33 -6.54 -1.80
N VAL A 32 -0.73 -5.93 -1.31
CA VAL A 32 -1.31 -4.71 -1.88
C VAL A 32 -1.26 -3.62 -0.83
N ASN A 33 -0.57 -2.52 -1.15
CA ASN A 33 -0.43 -1.37 -0.28
C ASN A 33 -1.12 -0.16 -0.89
N GLY A 34 -1.76 0.63 -0.05
CA GLY A 34 -2.35 1.88 -0.50
C GLY A 34 -2.76 2.76 0.65
N ASP A 35 -2.92 4.03 0.35
CA ASP A 35 -3.38 5.06 1.29
C ASP A 35 -4.66 5.67 0.75
N THR A 36 -5.79 5.34 1.36
CA THR A 36 -7.11 5.80 0.92
C THR A 36 -7.32 7.30 1.15
N SER A 37 -6.44 7.96 1.89
CA SER A 37 -6.47 9.41 2.05
C SER A 37 -5.80 10.16 0.89
N GLN A 38 -5.06 9.47 0.02
CA GLN A 38 -4.29 10.06 -1.08
C GLN A 38 -4.79 9.62 -2.46
N ILE A 39 -6.10 9.50 -2.61
CA ILE A 39 -6.70 9.10 -3.88
C ILE A 39 -6.59 10.23 -4.90
N ASP A 40 -5.95 9.94 -6.04
CA ASP A 40 -5.75 10.88 -7.14
C ASP A 40 -6.39 10.33 -8.43
N LEU A 41 -7.66 9.95 -8.32
CA LEU A 41 -8.46 9.47 -9.43
C LEU A 41 -9.42 10.57 -9.90
N PRO A 42 -9.85 10.53 -11.17
CA PRO A 42 -10.87 11.46 -11.65
C PRO A 42 -12.11 11.42 -10.78
N LYS A 43 -12.75 12.56 -10.61
CA LYS A 43 -13.97 12.69 -9.80
C LYS A 43 -15.03 11.71 -10.30
N GLY A 44 -15.64 10.98 -9.38
CA GLY A 44 -16.65 9.97 -9.72
C GLY A 44 -16.08 8.58 -10.01
N THR A 45 -14.76 8.41 -10.04
CA THR A 45 -14.12 7.10 -10.22
C THR A 45 -13.91 6.42 -8.87
N THR A 46 -14.42 5.20 -8.72
CA THR A 46 -14.24 4.43 -7.50
C THR A 46 -12.84 3.87 -7.41
N SER A 47 -12.18 4.04 -6.26
CA SER A 47 -10.88 3.42 -6.01
C SER A 47 -11.00 1.90 -5.99
N GLY A 48 -10.14 1.23 -6.76
CA GLY A 48 -10.08 -0.23 -6.78
C GLY A 48 -9.74 -0.83 -5.42
N LEU A 49 -8.89 -0.15 -4.64
CA LEU A 49 -8.54 -0.61 -3.30
C LEU A 49 -9.75 -0.58 -2.36
N ILE A 50 -10.51 0.51 -2.35
CA ILE A 50 -11.70 0.64 -1.50
C ILE A 50 -12.75 -0.40 -1.90
N HIS A 51 -12.97 -0.56 -3.19
CA HIS A 51 -13.91 -1.56 -3.70
C HIS A 51 -13.47 -2.98 -3.30
N ALA A 52 -12.18 -3.29 -3.46
CA ALA A 52 -11.65 -4.60 -3.12
C ALA A 52 -11.79 -4.92 -1.62
N GLN A 53 -11.57 -3.95 -0.74
CA GLN A 53 -11.76 -4.15 0.69
C GLN A 53 -13.18 -4.63 1.01
N ARG A 54 -14.18 -4.04 0.38
CA ARG A 54 -15.58 -4.41 0.58
C ARG A 54 -15.94 -5.74 -0.06
N ALA A 55 -15.44 -5.96 -1.28
CA ALA A 55 -15.78 -7.16 -2.04
C ALA A 55 -15.15 -8.44 -1.46
N LEU A 56 -13.96 -8.31 -0.87
CA LEU A 56 -13.13 -9.44 -0.47
C LEU A 56 -13.06 -9.67 1.03
N GLU A 57 -13.72 -8.84 1.85
CA GLU A 57 -13.60 -8.92 3.31
C GLU A 57 -14.06 -10.26 3.89
N ALA A 58 -14.95 -10.96 3.21
CA ALA A 58 -15.47 -12.25 3.68
C ALA A 58 -14.58 -13.45 3.32
N ILE A 59 -13.48 -13.24 2.60
CA ILE A 59 -12.60 -14.34 2.19
C ILE A 59 -11.52 -14.56 3.25
N PRO A 60 -11.53 -15.74 3.95
CA PRO A 60 -10.63 -15.95 5.09
C PRO A 60 -9.14 -15.97 4.74
N LYS A 61 -8.80 -16.29 3.49
CA LYS A 61 -7.40 -16.35 3.04
C LYS A 61 -6.80 -14.99 2.74
N ILE A 62 -7.62 -13.94 2.75
CA ILE A 62 -7.18 -12.58 2.51
C ILE A 62 -7.18 -11.84 3.84
N ALA A 63 -6.02 -11.30 4.22
CA ALA A 63 -5.87 -10.53 5.44
C ALA A 63 -5.84 -9.04 5.12
N PHE A 64 -6.53 -8.26 5.92
CA PHE A 64 -6.57 -6.81 5.83
C PHE A 64 -5.93 -6.20 7.08
N ALA A 65 -5.05 -5.24 6.87
CA ALA A 65 -4.48 -4.47 7.96
C ALA A 65 -4.71 -2.99 7.68
N HIS A 66 -5.31 -2.30 8.63
CA HIS A 66 -5.60 -0.88 8.54
C HIS A 66 -4.70 -0.12 9.50
N PHE A 67 -4.05 0.92 8.99
CA PHE A 67 -3.19 1.78 9.79
C PHE A 67 -3.75 3.20 9.77
N GLU A 68 -3.89 3.76 10.95
CA GLU A 68 -4.16 5.19 11.11
C GLU A 68 -2.81 5.93 11.21
N ALA A 69 -2.84 7.26 11.10
CA ALA A 69 -1.62 8.06 11.14
C ALA A 69 -0.77 7.82 12.40
N GLY A 70 -1.42 7.48 13.53
CA GLY A 70 -0.74 7.16 14.78
C GLY A 70 -0.19 5.74 14.87
N ASP A 71 -0.57 4.87 13.94
CA ASP A 71 -0.22 3.44 13.97
C ASP A 71 0.95 3.11 13.06
N VAL A 72 1.57 4.10 12.44
CA VAL A 72 2.69 3.85 11.54
C VAL A 72 3.88 3.37 12.36
N VAL A 73 4.06 2.05 12.39
CA VAL A 73 5.20 1.44 13.06
C VAL A 73 6.33 1.30 12.06
N ARG A 74 7.37 2.08 12.25
CA ARG A 74 8.57 2.00 11.43
C ARG A 74 9.62 1.16 12.14
N HIS A 75 10.35 0.37 11.37
CA HIS A 75 11.50 -0.32 11.91
C HIS A 75 12.45 0.71 12.55
N PRO A 76 13.04 0.43 13.72
CA PRO A 76 13.94 1.39 14.40
C PRO A 76 15.05 1.93 13.50
N VAL A 77 15.59 1.12 12.60
CA VAL A 77 16.63 1.56 11.66
C VAL A 77 16.15 2.66 10.72
N VAL A 78 14.86 2.71 10.39
CA VAL A 78 14.29 3.75 9.53
C VAL A 78 14.38 5.10 10.20
N ALA A 79 14.10 5.18 11.51
CA ALA A 79 14.25 6.41 12.26
C ALA A 79 15.70 6.90 12.26
N ASP A 80 16.65 5.98 12.40
CA ASP A 80 18.07 6.29 12.35
C ASP A 80 18.49 6.80 10.98
N ILE A 81 17.97 6.21 9.91
CA ILE A 81 18.24 6.65 8.54
C ILE A 81 17.74 8.07 8.32
N ILE A 82 16.50 8.36 8.73
CA ILE A 82 15.92 9.70 8.59
C ILE A 82 16.77 10.72 9.33
N ARG A 83 17.17 10.40 10.54
CA ARG A 83 18.02 11.30 11.36
C ARG A 83 19.37 11.55 10.70
N ALA A 84 19.99 10.51 10.14
CA ALA A 84 21.27 10.64 9.44
C ALA A 84 21.17 11.57 8.24
N TYR A 85 20.10 11.48 7.46
CA TYR A 85 19.87 12.38 6.33
C TYR A 85 19.63 13.82 6.78
N GLU A 86 18.87 14.03 7.84
CA GLU A 86 18.64 15.38 8.40
C GLU A 86 19.94 16.03 8.85
N GLU A 87 20.80 15.29 9.52
CA GLU A 87 22.11 15.78 9.94
C GLU A 87 23.02 16.11 8.76
N SER A 88 22.99 15.27 7.71
CA SER A 88 23.76 15.51 6.48
C SER A 88 23.30 16.79 5.78
N ASP A 89 21.99 16.98 5.65
CA ASP A 89 21.42 18.18 5.03
C ASP A 89 21.77 19.44 5.82
N SER A 90 21.73 19.37 7.15
CA SER A 90 22.13 20.48 8.01
C SER A 90 23.59 20.87 7.82
N LYS A 91 24.49 19.89 7.63
CA LYS A 91 25.92 20.15 7.37
C LYS A 91 26.17 20.75 5.99
N GLU A 92 25.39 20.35 4.99
CA GLU A 92 25.53 20.86 3.63
C GLU A 92 25.07 22.31 3.49
N GLN A 93 24.23 22.77 4.40
CA GLN A 93 23.74 24.15 4.40
C GLN A 93 24.68 25.18 5.02
N ARG A 94 25.85 24.79 5.48
CA ARG A 94 26.84 25.68 6.12
C ARG A 94 27.77 26.31 5.10
#